data_09d795ad30b4c3211fef4a7b3609f2e5
#
_entry.id   09d795ad30b4c3211fef4a7b3609f2e5
#
_cell.length_a   1.000
_cell.length_b   1.000
_cell.length_c   1.000
_cell.angle_alpha   90.00
_cell.angle_beta   90.00
_cell.angle_gamma   90.00
#
_symmetry.space_group_name_H-M   'P 1'
#
loop_
_entity.id
_entity.type
_entity.pdbx_description
1 polymer ?
#
loop_
_entity_poly.entity_id
_entity_poly.type
_entity_poly.pdbx_seq_one_letter_code
_entity_poly.pdbx_strand_id
1 'polypeptide(L)'
;GITFKADSYGNVWDNVIVRNGTSGVYCEPSTPDRPKIKINNSQITNMGSDLFFAINCDVIATNTEFSNAGGSVLTLVGGKYYFAHCTMANYMSLTKREMASETVPLDSKCLYLLNNVTVDGNGPYPITQAYFDNCTIDGSYDVELKADGSTDFDYRFNHCALKAKESSSDHFK
;
A
#
# COMPACT_ATOMS: atom_id res chain seq x y z
N GLY A 1 15.10 6.71 -2.05
CA GLY A 1 14.12 5.66 -2.35
C GLY A 1 14.63 4.63 -3.34
N ILE A 2 13.90 3.56 -3.47
CA ILE A 2 14.18 2.47 -4.41
C ILE A 2 13.06 2.47 -5.46
N THR A 3 13.42 2.45 -6.75
CA THR A 3 12.45 2.44 -7.84
C THR A 3 12.55 1.16 -8.66
N PHE A 4 11.45 0.44 -8.77
CA PHE A 4 11.28 -0.65 -9.73
C PHE A 4 10.67 -0.09 -11.02
N LYS A 5 11.44 -0.07 -12.08
CA LYS A 5 11.04 0.45 -13.40
C LYS A 5 9.91 -0.36 -14.03
N ALA A 6 9.22 0.21 -15.02
CA ALA A 6 8.05 -0.39 -15.66
C ALA A 6 8.29 -1.83 -16.15
N ASP A 7 9.45 -2.10 -16.74
CA ASP A 7 9.85 -3.37 -17.29
C ASP A 7 10.57 -4.33 -16.30
N SER A 8 10.72 -3.91 -15.04
CA SER A 8 11.34 -4.74 -13.99
C SER A 8 10.32 -5.70 -13.39
N TYR A 9 10.54 -7.00 -13.55
CA TYR A 9 9.70 -8.08 -13.03
C TYR A 9 10.51 -9.17 -12.33
N GLY A 10 9.82 -10.00 -11.55
CA GLY A 10 10.42 -11.14 -10.88
C GLY A 10 11.42 -10.76 -9.79
N ASN A 11 11.33 -9.55 -9.27
CA ASN A 11 12.17 -9.12 -8.15
C ASN A 11 11.77 -9.88 -6.89
N VAL A 12 12.75 -10.31 -6.10
CA VAL A 12 12.53 -11.02 -4.85
C VAL A 12 13.34 -10.36 -3.76
N TRP A 13 12.65 -9.98 -2.69
CA TRP A 13 13.24 -9.57 -1.43
C TRP A 13 12.91 -10.62 -0.37
N ASP A 14 13.92 -11.16 0.26
CA ASP A 14 13.78 -12.09 1.37
C ASP A 14 14.77 -11.72 2.46
N ASN A 15 14.28 -11.53 3.68
CA ASN A 15 15.08 -11.05 4.82
C ASN A 15 15.77 -9.69 4.56
N VAL A 16 15.07 -8.75 3.92
CA VAL A 16 15.59 -7.42 3.58
C VAL A 16 15.10 -6.38 4.58
N ILE A 17 15.99 -5.48 4.99
CA ILE A 17 15.65 -4.31 5.82
C ILE A 17 15.94 -3.03 5.02
N VAL A 18 14.89 -2.23 4.77
CA VAL A 18 14.96 -0.90 4.15
C VAL A 18 14.42 0.12 5.14
N ARG A 19 15.23 1.10 5.55
CA ARG A 19 14.80 2.05 6.58
C ARG A 19 15.48 3.41 6.50
N ASN A 20 14.85 4.39 7.15
CA ASN A 20 15.43 5.72 7.41
C ASN A 20 15.78 6.48 6.11
N GLY A 21 14.89 6.41 5.11
CA GLY A 21 15.01 7.14 3.85
C GLY A 21 14.06 8.33 3.77
N THR A 22 14.31 9.21 2.80
CA THR A 22 13.34 10.28 2.48
C THR A 22 12.08 9.69 1.85
N SER A 23 12.23 8.78 0.89
CA SER A 23 11.16 8.03 0.24
C SER A 23 11.47 6.54 0.32
N GLY A 24 10.44 5.72 0.32
CA GLY A 24 10.57 4.28 0.39
C GLY A 24 10.72 3.63 -1.00
N VAL A 25 9.79 2.75 -1.32
CA VAL A 25 9.77 1.96 -2.56
C VAL A 25 8.73 2.53 -3.51
N TYR A 26 9.10 2.74 -4.75
CA TYR A 26 8.21 3.13 -5.83
C TYR A 26 8.21 2.07 -6.95
N CYS A 27 7.05 1.54 -7.28
CA CYS A 27 6.85 0.63 -8.40
C CYS A 27 6.17 1.38 -9.55
N GLU A 28 6.90 1.65 -10.62
CA GLU A 28 6.36 2.28 -11.82
C GLU A 28 5.26 1.41 -12.45
N PRO A 29 4.31 2.01 -13.17
CA PRO A 29 3.23 1.31 -13.85
C PRO A 29 3.74 0.18 -14.72
N SER A 30 3.11 -0.99 -14.60
CA SER A 30 3.47 -2.18 -15.40
C SER A 30 2.22 -3.01 -15.68
N THR A 31 2.33 -4.07 -16.48
CA THR A 31 1.22 -5.00 -16.68
C THR A 31 1.14 -5.98 -15.50
N PRO A 32 0.01 -6.07 -14.77
CA PRO A 32 -0.08 -6.93 -13.59
C PRO A 32 -0.39 -8.40 -13.94
N ASP A 33 0.22 -8.93 -15.00
CA ASP A 33 0.10 -10.30 -15.48
C ASP A 33 1.09 -11.27 -14.82
N ARG A 34 2.09 -10.72 -14.16
CA ARG A 34 3.14 -11.46 -13.45
C ARG A 34 3.71 -10.62 -12.31
N PRO A 35 4.20 -11.25 -11.23
CA PRO A 35 4.74 -10.52 -10.10
C PRO A 35 5.88 -9.57 -10.48
N LYS A 36 5.68 -8.29 -10.15
CA LYS A 36 6.73 -7.28 -10.21
C LYS A 36 7.73 -7.50 -9.09
N ILE A 37 7.21 -7.72 -7.89
CA ILE A 37 8.02 -7.98 -6.70
C ILE A 37 7.32 -8.95 -5.74
N LYS A 38 8.11 -9.86 -5.17
CA LYS A 38 7.76 -10.68 -4.01
C LYS A 38 8.61 -10.26 -2.83
N ILE A 39 7.99 -10.00 -1.69
CA ILE A 39 8.64 -9.52 -0.46
C ILE A 39 8.31 -10.51 0.66
N ASN A 40 9.32 -11.13 1.25
CA ASN A 40 9.14 -12.07 2.35
C ASN A 40 10.03 -11.70 3.53
N ASN A 41 9.55 -11.95 4.76
CA ASN A 41 10.36 -11.87 5.99
C ASN A 41 11.15 -10.56 6.11
N SER A 42 10.58 -9.44 5.65
CA SER A 42 11.30 -8.20 5.43
C SER A 42 10.74 -7.05 6.27
N GLN A 43 11.47 -5.95 6.34
CA GLN A 43 11.05 -4.73 7.01
C GLN A 43 11.30 -3.52 6.11
N ILE A 44 10.27 -2.72 5.90
CA ILE A 44 10.37 -1.42 5.22
C ILE A 44 9.82 -0.38 6.20
N THR A 45 10.67 0.48 6.76
CA THR A 45 10.30 1.29 7.91
C THR A 45 10.91 2.69 7.90
N ASN A 46 10.23 3.64 8.56
CA ASN A 46 10.74 4.97 8.87
C ASN A 46 11.14 5.77 7.62
N MET A 47 10.17 6.05 6.74
CA MET A 47 10.36 6.91 5.57
C MET A 47 9.80 8.31 5.80
N GLY A 48 10.47 9.33 5.30
CA GLY A 48 10.06 10.73 5.43
C GLY A 48 8.82 11.10 4.62
N SER A 49 8.54 10.36 3.53
CA SER A 49 7.33 10.47 2.71
C SER A 49 6.64 9.10 2.60
N ASP A 50 6.04 8.75 1.46
CA ASP A 50 5.42 7.43 1.26
C ASP A 50 6.42 6.29 1.39
N LEU A 51 5.99 5.21 2.04
CA LEU A 51 6.84 4.07 2.30
C LEU A 51 6.84 3.07 1.15
N PHE A 52 5.66 2.72 0.62
CA PHE A 52 5.53 1.82 -0.53
C PHE A 52 4.42 2.31 -1.45
N PHE A 53 4.78 2.71 -2.66
CA PHE A 53 3.83 3.21 -3.65
C PHE A 53 3.92 2.35 -4.91
N ALA A 54 2.82 1.70 -5.29
CA ALA A 54 2.75 0.85 -6.47
C ALA A 54 1.61 1.26 -7.40
N ILE A 55 1.90 1.33 -8.71
CA ILE A 55 0.92 1.68 -9.73
C ILE A 55 0.79 0.53 -10.72
N ASN A 56 -0.42 -0.02 -10.83
CA ASN A 56 -0.76 -1.09 -11.78
C ASN A 56 0.24 -2.25 -11.80
N CYS A 57 0.63 -2.71 -10.62
CA CYS A 57 1.62 -3.77 -10.43
C CYS A 57 0.98 -5.04 -9.87
N ASP A 58 1.64 -6.18 -10.04
CA ASP A 58 1.41 -7.39 -9.25
C ASP A 58 2.45 -7.46 -8.12
N VAL A 59 1.98 -7.33 -6.87
CA VAL A 59 2.82 -7.33 -5.67
C VAL A 59 2.36 -8.41 -4.72
N ILE A 60 3.29 -9.23 -4.26
CA ILE A 60 3.04 -10.25 -3.25
C ILE A 60 3.95 -9.97 -2.04
N ALA A 61 3.37 -9.82 -0.86
CA ALA A 61 4.15 -9.67 0.37
C ALA A 61 3.67 -10.65 1.44
N THR A 62 4.62 -11.29 2.11
CA THR A 62 4.31 -12.20 3.21
C THR A 62 5.25 -11.95 4.39
N ASN A 63 4.70 -12.08 5.60
CA ASN A 63 5.49 -12.01 6.83
C ASN A 63 6.40 -10.75 6.89
N THR A 64 5.86 -9.61 6.46
CA THR A 64 6.63 -8.38 6.27
C THR A 64 6.03 -7.22 7.07
N GLU A 65 6.90 -6.42 7.66
CA GLU A 65 6.54 -5.17 8.33
C GLU A 65 6.70 -3.97 7.37
N PHE A 66 5.64 -3.19 7.29
CA PHE A 66 5.60 -1.88 6.64
C PHE A 66 5.20 -0.86 7.70
N SER A 67 6.12 -0.01 8.15
CA SER A 67 5.78 0.89 9.26
C SER A 67 6.44 2.25 9.21
N ASN A 68 5.71 3.25 9.71
CA ASN A 68 6.17 4.60 9.94
C ASN A 68 6.58 5.36 8.66
N ALA A 69 5.62 6.06 8.10
CA ALA A 69 5.78 6.95 6.95
C ALA A 69 5.30 8.36 7.27
N GLY A 70 5.98 9.37 6.77
CA GLY A 70 5.48 10.76 6.78
C GLY A 70 4.26 10.93 5.87
N GLY A 71 4.18 10.15 4.81
CA GLY A 71 3.01 9.95 3.96
C GLY A 71 2.25 8.67 4.30
N SER A 72 1.77 7.95 3.30
CA SER A 72 1.10 6.65 3.45
C SER A 72 2.11 5.52 3.60
N VAL A 73 1.74 4.48 4.36
CA VAL A 73 2.55 3.25 4.45
C VAL A 73 2.42 2.44 3.17
N LEU A 74 1.21 2.19 2.72
CA LEU A 74 0.95 1.56 1.41
C LEU A 74 -0.02 2.42 0.60
N THR A 75 0.39 2.84 -0.59
CA THR A 75 -0.47 3.42 -1.63
C THR A 75 -0.48 2.48 -2.83
N LEU A 76 -1.62 1.87 -3.08
CA LEU A 76 -1.80 0.84 -4.11
C LEU A 76 -2.81 1.32 -5.14
N VAL A 77 -2.34 1.67 -6.34
CA VAL A 77 -3.14 2.22 -7.42
C VAL A 77 -3.30 1.18 -8.52
N GLY A 78 -4.52 0.74 -8.79
CA GLY A 78 -4.75 -0.30 -9.80
C GLY A 78 -3.93 -1.57 -9.54
N GLY A 79 -4.02 -2.55 -10.43
CA GLY A 79 -3.16 -3.73 -10.40
C GLY A 79 -3.66 -4.87 -9.51
N LYS A 80 -2.73 -5.68 -9.04
CA LYS A 80 -3.00 -6.91 -8.31
C LYS A 80 -2.11 -7.01 -7.07
N TYR A 81 -2.72 -7.26 -5.91
CA TYR A 81 -2.05 -7.21 -4.63
C TYR A 81 -2.44 -8.39 -3.75
N TYR A 82 -1.44 -9.02 -3.12
CA TYR A 82 -1.64 -10.03 -2.11
C TYR A 82 -0.70 -9.82 -0.94
N PHE A 83 -1.26 -9.64 0.24
CA PHE A 83 -0.53 -9.49 1.50
C PHE A 83 -1.00 -10.54 2.50
N ALA A 84 -0.07 -11.28 3.09
CA ALA A 84 -0.40 -12.26 4.12
C ALA A 84 0.57 -12.17 5.31
N HIS A 85 0.01 -12.24 6.52
CA HIS A 85 0.79 -12.14 7.76
C HIS A 85 1.67 -10.89 7.83
N CYS A 86 1.18 -9.76 7.29
CA CYS A 86 1.89 -8.50 7.26
C CYS A 86 1.38 -7.54 8.34
N THR A 87 2.29 -6.74 8.86
CA THR A 87 1.94 -5.60 9.73
C THR A 87 2.13 -4.31 8.95
N MET A 88 1.08 -3.51 8.88
CA MET A 88 1.07 -2.17 8.31
C MET A 88 0.71 -1.21 9.43
N ALA A 89 1.66 -0.37 9.86
CA ALA A 89 1.43 0.50 11.00
C ALA A 89 2.02 1.89 10.80
N ASN A 90 1.25 2.94 11.05
CA ASN A 90 1.75 4.30 10.91
C ASN A 90 1.61 5.13 12.19
N TYR A 91 2.64 5.07 13.01
CA TYR A 91 2.80 5.87 14.22
C TYR A 91 3.94 6.91 14.09
N MET A 92 4.21 7.38 12.86
CA MET A 92 5.30 8.32 12.59
C MET A 92 5.19 9.55 13.48
N SER A 93 6.22 9.81 14.26
CA SER A 93 6.33 10.94 15.16
C SER A 93 7.42 11.94 14.79
N LEU A 94 8.35 11.54 13.91
CA LEU A 94 9.48 12.39 13.50
C LEU A 94 9.08 13.46 12.49
N THR A 95 8.06 13.20 11.69
CA THR A 95 7.44 14.16 10.77
C THR A 95 5.93 14.14 10.98
N LYS A 96 5.30 15.31 10.84
CA LYS A 96 3.84 15.38 10.88
C LYS A 96 3.28 14.68 9.63
N ARG A 97 2.45 13.69 9.83
CA ARG A 97 1.69 13.07 8.73
C ARG A 97 0.76 14.10 8.08
N GLU A 98 0.68 14.08 6.77
CA GLU A 98 -0.19 14.98 6.02
C GLU A 98 -1.65 14.53 6.12
N MET A 99 -2.54 15.48 6.38
CA MET A 99 -3.99 15.31 6.33
C MET A 99 -4.49 15.86 4.99
N ALA A 100 -5.58 15.30 4.46
CA ALA A 100 -6.21 15.84 3.27
C ALA A 100 -6.59 17.31 3.47
N SER A 101 -6.28 18.12 2.48
CA SER A 101 -6.61 19.53 2.42
C SER A 101 -6.86 19.93 0.95
N GLU A 102 -7.18 21.20 0.68
CA GLU A 102 -7.32 21.69 -0.69
C GLU A 102 -6.02 21.56 -1.50
N THR A 103 -4.86 21.66 -0.83
CA THR A 103 -3.53 21.56 -1.45
C THR A 103 -2.95 20.16 -1.41
N VAL A 104 -3.41 19.31 -0.48
CA VAL A 104 -2.99 17.91 -0.32
C VAL A 104 -4.25 17.04 -0.31
N PRO A 105 -4.74 16.61 -1.48
CA PRO A 105 -6.02 15.89 -1.58
C PRO A 105 -5.98 14.46 -1.04
N LEU A 106 -4.79 13.89 -0.81
CA LEU A 106 -4.62 12.55 -0.28
C LEU A 106 -4.24 12.61 1.19
N ASP A 107 -5.06 12.00 2.06
CA ASP A 107 -4.70 11.73 3.43
C ASP A 107 -3.56 10.70 3.51
N SER A 108 -2.65 10.89 4.45
CA SER A 108 -1.58 9.92 4.73
C SER A 108 -2.12 8.71 5.53
N LYS A 109 -3.00 7.93 4.94
CA LYS A 109 -3.51 6.69 5.56
C LYS A 109 -2.44 5.62 5.63
N CYS A 110 -2.57 4.70 6.56
CA CYS A 110 -1.69 3.54 6.60
C CYS A 110 -1.84 2.72 5.30
N LEU A 111 -3.05 2.37 4.94
CA LEU A 111 -3.34 1.70 3.66
C LEU A 111 -4.31 2.52 2.80
N TYR A 112 -3.90 2.80 1.57
CA TYR A 112 -4.73 3.48 0.60
C TYR A 112 -4.86 2.64 -0.68
N LEU A 113 -6.08 2.20 -0.98
CA LEU A 113 -6.44 1.49 -2.21
C LEU A 113 -7.12 2.46 -3.17
N LEU A 114 -6.57 2.64 -4.36
CA LEU A 114 -7.07 3.54 -5.39
C LEU A 114 -7.46 2.74 -6.64
N ASN A 115 -8.76 2.60 -6.85
CA ASN A 115 -9.30 1.88 -8.01
C ASN A 115 -9.72 2.84 -9.11
N ASN A 116 -9.42 2.48 -10.35
CA ASN A 116 -9.85 3.20 -11.55
C ASN A 116 -9.36 4.68 -11.60
N VAL A 117 -8.16 4.92 -11.14
CA VAL A 117 -7.57 6.25 -11.05
C VAL A 117 -6.54 6.45 -12.16
N THR A 118 -6.52 7.65 -12.73
CA THR A 118 -5.49 8.08 -13.68
C THR A 118 -4.33 8.73 -12.93
N VAL A 119 -3.11 8.35 -13.26
CA VAL A 119 -1.88 8.91 -12.69
C VAL A 119 -1.04 9.49 -13.81
N ASP A 120 -0.68 10.76 -13.71
CA ASP A 120 0.13 11.50 -14.71
C ASP A 120 -0.39 11.35 -16.15
N GLY A 121 -1.72 11.41 -16.31
CA GLY A 121 -2.38 11.27 -17.60
C GLY A 121 -2.46 9.85 -18.16
N ASN A 122 -1.98 8.84 -17.44
CA ASN A 122 -2.03 7.43 -17.82
C ASN A 122 -3.07 6.66 -16.97
N GLY A 123 -3.68 5.66 -17.56
CA GLY A 123 -4.76 4.90 -16.93
C GLY A 123 -6.10 5.09 -17.65
N PRO A 124 -7.26 4.96 -16.99
CA PRO A 124 -7.36 4.61 -15.56
C PRO A 124 -6.85 3.20 -15.24
N TYR A 125 -6.34 3.02 -14.05
CA TYR A 125 -5.79 1.75 -13.58
C TYR A 125 -6.78 1.04 -12.64
N PRO A 126 -7.42 -0.08 -13.06
CA PRO A 126 -8.30 -0.84 -12.19
C PRO A 126 -7.51 -1.72 -11.22
N ILE A 127 -7.99 -1.82 -9.98
CA ILE A 127 -7.58 -2.90 -9.08
C ILE A 127 -8.33 -4.16 -9.50
N THR A 128 -7.60 -5.18 -9.93
CA THR A 128 -8.15 -6.48 -10.30
C THR A 128 -8.19 -7.46 -9.13
N GLN A 129 -7.40 -7.20 -8.10
CA GLN A 129 -7.39 -7.95 -6.84
C GLN A 129 -6.61 -7.17 -5.78
N ALA A 130 -7.15 -7.06 -4.56
CA ALA A 130 -6.40 -6.55 -3.39
C ALA A 130 -6.76 -7.36 -2.14
N TYR A 131 -6.03 -8.44 -1.86
CA TYR A 131 -6.32 -9.39 -0.79
C TYR A 131 -5.32 -9.28 0.36
N PHE A 132 -5.87 -9.24 1.57
CA PHE A 132 -5.14 -9.14 2.82
C PHE A 132 -5.59 -10.26 3.75
N ASP A 133 -4.70 -11.18 4.07
CA ASP A 133 -4.96 -12.33 4.93
C ASP A 133 -4.10 -12.26 6.20
N ASN A 134 -4.74 -12.33 7.37
CA ASN A 134 -4.06 -12.29 8.68
C ASN A 134 -3.13 -11.07 8.85
N CYS A 135 -3.56 -9.91 8.40
CA CYS A 135 -2.79 -8.68 8.47
C CYS A 135 -3.27 -7.76 9.60
N THR A 136 -2.38 -6.89 10.06
CA THR A 136 -2.72 -5.79 10.97
C THR A 136 -2.56 -4.47 10.22
N ILE A 137 -3.58 -3.60 10.29
CA ILE A 137 -3.56 -2.24 9.73
C ILE A 137 -3.95 -1.27 10.83
N ASP A 138 -2.99 -0.49 11.33
CA ASP A 138 -3.15 0.37 12.48
C ASP A 138 -2.34 1.68 12.33
N GLY A 139 -2.53 2.62 13.24
CA GLY A 139 -1.79 3.87 13.28
C GLY A 139 -2.37 4.92 14.19
N SER A 140 -1.88 6.16 14.09
CA SER A 140 -2.24 7.27 14.95
C SER A 140 -3.57 7.96 14.58
N TYR A 141 -4.13 7.73 13.39
CA TYR A 141 -5.41 8.28 12.99
C TYR A 141 -6.57 7.38 13.41
N ASP A 142 -7.78 7.95 13.53
CA ASP A 142 -9.00 7.19 13.86
C ASP A 142 -9.37 6.17 12.79
N VAL A 143 -9.01 6.44 11.55
CA VAL A 143 -9.21 5.57 10.39
C VAL A 143 -7.91 5.51 9.60
N GLU A 144 -7.36 4.31 9.45
CA GLU A 144 -6.08 4.06 8.77
C GLU A 144 -6.21 3.33 7.43
N LEU A 145 -7.42 2.91 7.09
CA LEU A 145 -7.75 2.29 5.82
C LEU A 145 -8.64 3.20 4.98
N LYS A 146 -8.29 3.43 3.73
CA LYS A 146 -9.17 4.03 2.74
C LYS A 146 -9.15 3.21 1.46
N ALA A 147 -10.34 2.83 0.99
CA ALA A 147 -10.57 2.25 -0.33
C ALA A 147 -11.40 3.25 -1.14
N ASP A 148 -10.84 3.75 -2.22
CA ASP A 148 -11.43 4.83 -3.04
C ASP A 148 -11.41 4.47 -4.52
N GLY A 149 -12.46 4.84 -5.23
CA GLY A 149 -12.57 4.60 -6.66
C GLY A 149 -13.99 4.80 -7.19
N SER A 150 -14.10 4.95 -8.50
CA SER A 150 -15.36 5.26 -9.19
C SER A 150 -16.33 4.09 -9.29
N THR A 151 -15.86 2.87 -9.08
CA THR A 151 -16.62 1.61 -9.21
C THR A 151 -16.25 0.65 -8.10
N ASP A 152 -17.15 -0.28 -7.79
CA ASP A 152 -16.84 -1.42 -6.92
C ASP A 152 -15.70 -2.26 -7.52
N PHE A 153 -14.84 -2.82 -6.66
CA PHE A 153 -13.67 -3.58 -7.07
C PHE A 153 -13.36 -4.72 -6.09
N ASP A 154 -12.57 -5.67 -6.54
CA ASP A 154 -12.26 -6.89 -5.79
C ASP A 154 -11.17 -6.64 -4.73
N TYR A 155 -11.60 -6.34 -3.50
CA TYR A 155 -10.72 -6.30 -2.34
C TYR A 155 -11.31 -7.08 -1.15
N ARG A 156 -10.44 -7.63 -0.32
CA ARG A 156 -10.86 -8.45 0.81
C ARG A 156 -9.87 -8.39 1.96
N PHE A 157 -10.41 -8.25 3.16
CA PHE A 157 -9.69 -8.41 4.41
C PHE A 157 -10.20 -9.65 5.13
N ASN A 158 -9.35 -10.66 5.29
CA ASN A 158 -9.68 -11.94 5.88
C ASN A 158 -8.86 -12.15 7.15
N HIS A 159 -9.51 -12.29 8.32
CA HIS A 159 -8.88 -12.43 9.63
C HIS A 159 -7.87 -11.29 9.94
N CYS A 160 -8.20 -10.07 9.58
CA CYS A 160 -7.36 -8.90 9.79
C CYS A 160 -7.78 -8.08 11.00
N ALA A 161 -6.80 -7.48 11.70
CA ALA A 161 -7.05 -6.43 12.66
C ALA A 161 -6.97 -5.07 11.94
N LEU A 162 -8.09 -4.33 11.88
CA LEU A 162 -8.21 -3.14 11.06
C LEU A 162 -8.62 -1.91 11.86
N LYS A 163 -7.91 -0.81 11.68
CA LYS A 163 -8.36 0.50 12.11
C LYS A 163 -9.10 1.19 10.96
N ALA A 164 -10.31 0.74 10.73
CA ALA A 164 -11.19 1.17 9.65
C ALA A 164 -12.51 1.70 10.21
N LYS A 165 -13.23 2.45 9.38
CA LYS A 165 -14.61 2.76 9.67
C LYS A 165 -15.44 1.47 9.58
N GLU A 166 -16.32 1.23 10.56
CA GLU A 166 -17.20 0.05 10.49
C GLU A 166 -17.90 -0.06 9.14
N SER A 167 -17.83 -1.25 8.57
CA SER A 167 -18.49 -1.58 7.33
C SER A 167 -19.07 -3.00 7.43
N SER A 168 -20.34 -3.14 7.06
CA SER A 168 -21.04 -4.43 6.95
C SER A 168 -20.87 -5.06 5.56
N SER A 169 -19.86 -4.65 4.80
CA SER A 169 -19.65 -5.14 3.43
C SER A 169 -19.00 -6.53 3.40
N ASP A 170 -19.18 -7.25 2.29
CA ASP A 170 -18.58 -8.57 2.04
C ASP A 170 -17.05 -8.56 1.93
N HIS A 171 -16.43 -7.38 1.97
CA HIS A 171 -14.99 -7.21 1.93
C HIS A 171 -14.28 -7.56 3.25
N PHE A 172 -15.02 -7.66 4.36
CA PHE A 172 -14.48 -7.94 5.69
C PHE A 172 -14.96 -9.31 6.18
N LYS A 173 -14.03 -10.22 6.46
CA LYS A 173 -14.31 -11.61 6.89
C LYS A 173 -13.52 -11.98 8.13
#